data_245db17b93e7b039d07850e58a97a5cf
#
_entry.id   245db17b93e7b039d07850e58a97a5cf
#
_cell.length_a   1.000
_cell.length_b   1.000
_cell.length_c   1.000
_cell.angle_alpha   90.00
_cell.angle_beta   90.00
_cell.angle_gamma   90.00
#
_symmetry.space_group_name_H-M   'P 1'
#
loop_
_entity.id
_entity.type
_entity.pdbx_description
1 polymer ?
#
loop_
_entity_poly.entity_id
_entity_poly.type
_entity_poly.pdbx_seq_one_letter_code
_entity_poly.pdbx_strand_id
1 'polypeptide(L)'
;MTPPASPVTRRRVRGDGVDLAVYEQGDRSRPTVLLVHGYPDTHAVWDEVAERLAGRFHVVRYDVRGAGASSRPAGRRRYAFEYLMADMQSVLDATAPDRKVHLVGHDWGSIQSWEAVCTMPDRFASFTSISGPCLDHAGHWMRRNLTRPAPSNLRRAAGQAARSWYIYLFQTPLLPELMWRAGFSRVFTRALELGEGIPARPGHPAKSLARDGASGTGLYRANMVRRLRRPLDRRTDVPTQVIVPTGDLFVSPHLVGGLARRVPNLSIRSVAAGHWVPRSHPDAVARWIGEHITGVQGGPLSAAESRALRGARAVEGRRAFDGSLVVVTGAGGGTGRATALAFAERGAEVVAADLDPAAARRTAELAGLIGPAGHAYAVDVSDPAAMEDFAKSVMHEHGVPDVVVNNAGTALAGSFFDQSAEDWKAALDTNIWGVIHGSRLFAAQMAERGQGGHIVNALSAAAFSPSRPLPASATGEAAALMLSERLRAELKGKGIRVGAVCAPGGGPRHGPGPDEVAKRIVAAVRADRAVVPVTAGARLGRAAYRVCPRLVRRLALRG
;
A
#
# COMPACT_ATOMS: atom_id res chain seq x y z
N MET A 1 1.58 23.67 -17.47
CA MET A 1 2.76 23.41 -18.32
C MET A 1 3.76 22.63 -17.48
N THR A 2 4.06 21.40 -17.86
CA THR A 2 5.13 20.63 -17.23
C THR A 2 6.46 21.32 -17.55
N PRO A 3 7.33 21.62 -16.58
CA PRO A 3 8.63 22.21 -16.88
C PRO A 3 9.42 21.28 -17.81
N PRO A 4 10.28 21.81 -18.69
CA PRO A 4 11.08 20.99 -19.59
C PRO A 4 11.92 20.00 -18.79
N ALA A 5 12.01 18.76 -19.27
CA ALA A 5 12.78 17.71 -18.62
C ALA A 5 14.24 18.16 -18.44
N SER A 6 14.75 18.08 -17.22
CA SER A 6 16.14 18.40 -16.93
C SER A 6 17.06 17.47 -17.77
N PRO A 7 18.08 17.99 -18.45
CA PRO A 7 18.97 17.16 -19.28
C PRO A 7 19.69 16.11 -18.45
N VAL A 8 19.84 14.93 -19.04
CA VAL A 8 20.60 13.83 -18.44
C VAL A 8 22.05 13.91 -18.92
N THR A 9 22.99 14.07 -18.00
CA THR A 9 24.42 14.02 -18.28
C THR A 9 24.95 12.62 -17.99
N ARG A 10 25.67 12.05 -18.96
CA ARG A 10 26.32 10.74 -18.80
C ARG A 10 27.83 10.90 -18.65
N ARG A 11 28.42 10.17 -17.68
CA ARG A 11 29.87 10.05 -17.53
C ARG A 11 30.30 8.63 -17.17
N ARG A 12 31.59 8.36 -17.24
CA ARG A 12 32.18 7.12 -16.73
C ARG A 12 32.89 7.38 -15.41
N VAL A 13 32.75 6.44 -14.48
CA VAL A 13 33.42 6.44 -13.19
C VAL A 13 34.19 5.13 -13.08
N ARG A 14 35.45 5.20 -12.68
CA ARG A 14 36.29 4.01 -12.47
C ARG A 14 35.90 3.34 -11.17
N GLY A 15 35.39 2.11 -11.26
CA GLY A 15 35.13 1.22 -10.14
C GLY A 15 36.29 0.24 -9.92
N ASP A 16 36.07 -0.76 -9.05
CA ASP A 16 37.07 -1.81 -8.80
C ASP A 16 37.14 -2.81 -9.97
N GLY A 17 38.07 -2.52 -10.90
CA GLY A 17 38.30 -3.32 -12.10
C GLY A 17 37.20 -3.23 -13.16
N VAL A 18 36.34 -2.22 -13.11
CA VAL A 18 35.26 -1.95 -14.08
C VAL A 18 35.10 -0.45 -14.31
N ASP A 19 34.61 -0.08 -15.47
CA ASP A 19 34.11 1.28 -15.74
C ASP A 19 32.61 1.30 -15.59
N LEU A 20 32.07 2.19 -14.76
CA LEU A 20 30.68 2.35 -14.46
C LEU A 20 30.07 3.50 -15.29
N ALA A 21 28.96 3.26 -15.94
CA ALA A 21 28.18 4.30 -16.61
C ALA A 21 27.27 4.98 -15.60
N VAL A 22 27.50 6.25 -15.35
CA VAL A 22 26.77 7.09 -14.39
C VAL A 22 25.97 8.14 -15.13
N TYR A 23 24.74 8.37 -14.69
CA TYR A 23 23.78 9.29 -15.26
C TYR A 23 23.31 10.27 -14.19
N GLU A 24 23.48 11.55 -14.45
CA GLU A 24 23.11 12.63 -13.51
C GLU A 24 22.05 13.52 -14.12
N GLN A 25 21.11 13.99 -13.30
CA GLN A 25 19.99 14.84 -13.69
C GLN A 25 19.61 15.75 -12.51
N GLY A 26 19.17 16.99 -12.82
CA GLY A 26 18.84 17.98 -11.80
C GLY A 26 20.04 18.80 -11.34
N ASP A 27 19.81 19.68 -10.37
CA ASP A 27 20.80 20.64 -9.88
C ASP A 27 21.73 20.00 -8.84
N ARG A 28 23.03 20.01 -9.07
CA ARG A 28 24.07 19.46 -8.19
C ARG A 28 24.17 20.15 -6.83
N SER A 29 23.64 21.35 -6.68
CA SER A 29 23.61 22.07 -5.39
C SER A 29 22.57 21.49 -4.43
N ARG A 30 21.57 20.79 -4.95
CA ARG A 30 20.48 20.17 -4.19
C ARG A 30 20.90 18.87 -3.51
N PRO A 31 20.11 18.37 -2.53
CA PRO A 31 20.37 17.06 -1.94
C PRO A 31 20.45 15.96 -2.99
N THR A 32 21.45 15.08 -2.87
CA THR A 32 21.68 14.02 -3.85
C THR A 32 20.87 12.77 -3.52
N VAL A 33 20.19 12.23 -4.53
CA VAL A 33 19.47 10.94 -4.48
C VAL A 33 20.18 9.96 -5.41
N LEU A 34 20.71 8.87 -4.87
CA LEU A 34 21.32 7.78 -5.63
C LEU A 34 20.31 6.65 -5.83
N LEU A 35 19.94 6.39 -7.09
CA LEU A 35 19.00 5.34 -7.49
C LEU A 35 19.76 4.13 -8.03
N VAL A 36 19.60 2.97 -7.41
CA VAL A 36 20.30 1.73 -7.76
C VAL A 36 19.33 0.70 -8.28
N HIS A 37 19.53 0.28 -9.54
CA HIS A 37 18.67 -0.70 -10.21
C HIS A 37 18.99 -2.13 -9.80
N GLY A 38 18.05 -3.04 -10.08
CA GLY A 38 18.18 -4.47 -9.83
C GLY A 38 18.45 -5.31 -11.06
N TYR A 39 18.11 -6.57 -10.96
CA TYR A 39 18.30 -7.59 -11.97
C TYR A 39 16.98 -7.90 -12.69
N PRO A 40 16.94 -8.02 -14.00
CA PRO A 40 18.05 -7.84 -14.97
C PRO A 40 18.06 -6.43 -15.62
N ASP A 41 17.69 -5.41 -14.84
CA ASP A 41 17.49 -4.04 -15.29
C ASP A 41 18.79 -3.25 -15.54
N THR A 42 18.61 -1.99 -15.92
CA THR A 42 19.60 -0.94 -16.03
C THR A 42 19.09 0.32 -15.34
N HIS A 43 19.90 1.40 -15.34
CA HIS A 43 19.46 2.73 -14.85
C HIS A 43 18.11 3.16 -15.39
N ALA A 44 17.69 2.69 -16.59
CA ALA A 44 16.46 3.10 -17.26
C ALA A 44 15.16 2.66 -16.54
N VAL A 45 15.22 1.69 -15.62
CA VAL A 45 14.06 1.36 -14.76
C VAL A 45 13.61 2.56 -13.92
N TRP A 46 14.51 3.51 -13.71
CA TRP A 46 14.31 4.70 -12.90
C TRP A 46 13.95 5.97 -13.69
N ASP A 47 13.89 5.93 -15.03
CA ASP A 47 13.77 7.15 -15.85
C ASP A 47 12.59 8.02 -15.43
N GLU A 48 11.42 7.43 -15.25
CA GLU A 48 10.20 8.16 -14.88
C GLU A 48 10.24 8.70 -13.44
N VAL A 49 10.84 7.95 -12.53
CA VAL A 49 11.02 8.39 -11.12
C VAL A 49 12.05 9.51 -11.06
N ALA A 50 13.16 9.38 -11.81
CA ALA A 50 14.22 10.37 -11.84
C ALA A 50 13.74 11.71 -12.40
N GLU A 51 12.93 11.69 -13.46
CA GLU A 51 12.33 12.90 -14.04
C GLU A 51 11.50 13.68 -13.01
N ARG A 52 10.69 12.96 -12.20
CA ARG A 52 9.86 13.56 -11.16
C ARG A 52 10.67 14.10 -9.98
N LEU A 53 11.81 13.50 -9.70
CA LEU A 53 12.68 13.92 -8.60
C LEU A 53 13.63 15.07 -8.99
N ALA A 54 14.03 15.17 -10.26
CA ALA A 54 15.05 16.10 -10.74
C ALA A 54 14.72 17.58 -10.50
N GLY A 55 13.43 17.93 -10.40
CA GLY A 55 12.98 19.27 -10.03
C GLY A 55 13.31 19.70 -8.60
N ARG A 56 13.60 18.74 -7.70
CA ARG A 56 13.85 18.98 -6.25
C ARG A 56 15.22 18.47 -5.79
N PHE A 57 15.81 17.53 -6.52
CA PHE A 57 17.01 16.81 -6.10
C PHE A 57 18.03 16.73 -7.22
N HIS A 58 19.29 16.54 -6.85
CA HIS A 58 20.32 16.03 -7.74
C HIS A 58 20.17 14.52 -7.81
N VAL A 59 19.72 13.99 -8.94
CA VAL A 59 19.45 12.56 -9.14
C VAL A 59 20.61 11.88 -9.83
N VAL A 60 21.20 10.88 -9.18
CA VAL A 60 22.28 10.05 -9.70
C VAL A 60 21.79 8.64 -9.91
N ARG A 61 22.05 8.06 -11.06
CA ARG A 61 21.79 6.66 -11.41
C ARG A 61 23.04 6.07 -12.01
N TYR A 62 23.25 4.80 -11.87
CA TYR A 62 24.35 4.12 -12.58
C TYR A 62 23.94 2.72 -12.98
N ASP A 63 24.54 2.22 -14.07
CA ASP A 63 24.45 0.82 -14.42
C ASP A 63 25.41 0.04 -13.53
N VAL A 64 24.87 -0.92 -12.76
CA VAL A 64 25.64 -1.80 -11.89
C VAL A 64 26.63 -2.62 -12.75
N ARG A 65 27.79 -3.03 -12.17
CA ARG A 65 28.75 -3.86 -12.89
C ARG A 65 28.10 -5.02 -13.63
N GLY A 66 28.43 -5.19 -14.89
CA GLY A 66 27.88 -6.23 -15.75
C GLY A 66 26.53 -5.91 -16.41
N ALA A 67 25.91 -4.77 -16.11
CA ALA A 67 24.66 -4.33 -16.70
C ALA A 67 24.83 -3.11 -17.60
N GLY A 68 23.91 -2.92 -18.53
CA GLY A 68 23.78 -1.74 -19.37
C GLY A 68 25.06 -1.35 -20.10
N ALA A 69 25.51 -0.13 -19.85
CA ALA A 69 26.73 0.44 -20.44
C ALA A 69 27.96 0.35 -19.53
N SER A 70 27.83 -0.24 -18.35
CA SER A 70 28.98 -0.55 -17.48
C SER A 70 29.76 -1.77 -17.96
N SER A 71 31.02 -1.83 -17.59
CA SER A 71 31.92 -2.94 -17.91
C SER A 71 31.49 -4.23 -17.18
N ARG A 72 31.86 -5.37 -17.75
CA ARG A 72 31.67 -6.68 -17.13
C ARG A 72 32.97 -7.17 -16.51
N PRO A 73 32.92 -7.51 -15.23
CA PRO A 73 34.06 -8.11 -14.61
C PRO A 73 34.30 -9.54 -15.14
N ALA A 74 35.54 -9.93 -15.27
CA ALA A 74 35.90 -11.30 -15.51
C ALA A 74 35.78 -12.12 -14.21
N GLY A 75 34.97 -13.20 -14.28
CA GLY A 75 34.80 -14.12 -13.16
C GLY A 75 33.67 -13.79 -12.19
N ARG A 76 33.03 -14.86 -11.70
CA ARG A 76 31.79 -14.82 -10.88
C ARG A 76 32.01 -14.18 -9.50
N ARG A 77 33.17 -14.36 -8.88
CA ARG A 77 33.52 -13.80 -7.56
C ARG A 77 33.48 -12.27 -7.54
N ARG A 78 33.71 -11.64 -8.68
CA ARG A 78 33.72 -10.18 -8.84
C ARG A 78 32.33 -9.52 -8.75
N TYR A 79 31.27 -10.29 -8.50
CA TYR A 79 29.92 -9.81 -8.17
C TYR A 79 29.60 -9.88 -6.68
N ALA A 80 30.59 -10.23 -5.81
CA ALA A 80 30.39 -10.25 -4.37
C ALA A 80 30.21 -8.83 -3.81
N PHE A 81 29.54 -8.72 -2.65
CA PHE A 81 29.22 -7.44 -2.03
C PHE A 81 30.40 -6.51 -1.88
N GLU A 82 31.58 -7.01 -1.58
CA GLU A 82 32.81 -6.21 -1.46
C GLU A 82 33.10 -5.37 -2.71
N TYR A 83 32.92 -5.94 -3.88
CA TYR A 83 33.10 -5.23 -5.16
C TYR A 83 31.93 -4.29 -5.47
N LEU A 84 30.70 -4.66 -5.11
CA LEU A 84 29.53 -3.80 -5.29
C LEU A 84 29.61 -2.55 -4.38
N MET A 85 30.16 -2.72 -3.18
CA MET A 85 30.38 -1.61 -2.25
C MET A 85 31.49 -0.69 -2.73
N ALA A 86 32.60 -1.23 -3.24
CA ALA A 86 33.68 -0.45 -3.83
C ALA A 86 33.18 0.38 -5.04
N ASP A 87 32.34 -0.20 -5.91
CA ASP A 87 31.72 0.53 -7.01
C ASP A 87 30.81 1.66 -6.53
N MET A 88 29.94 1.37 -5.57
CA MET A 88 29.03 2.38 -5.01
C MET A 88 29.83 3.51 -4.37
N GLN A 89 30.90 3.19 -3.63
CA GLN A 89 31.80 4.20 -3.05
C GLN A 89 32.41 5.08 -4.15
N SER A 90 32.93 4.48 -5.24
CA SER A 90 33.50 5.23 -6.37
C SER A 90 32.46 6.17 -7.02
N VAL A 91 31.20 5.74 -7.16
CA VAL A 91 30.12 6.59 -7.66
C VAL A 91 29.84 7.74 -6.69
N LEU A 92 29.76 7.45 -5.37
CA LEU A 92 29.54 8.48 -4.34
C LEU A 92 30.65 9.53 -4.33
N ASP A 93 31.92 9.09 -4.38
CA ASP A 93 33.08 9.99 -4.37
C ASP A 93 33.11 10.87 -5.64
N ALA A 94 32.65 10.32 -6.76
CA ALA A 94 32.58 11.07 -8.00
C ALA A 94 31.41 12.04 -8.08
N THR A 95 30.30 11.81 -7.38
CA THR A 95 29.05 12.58 -7.52
C THR A 95 28.65 13.41 -6.31
N ALA A 96 29.07 12.99 -5.10
CA ALA A 96 28.73 13.64 -3.84
C ALA A 96 29.83 13.35 -2.76
N PRO A 97 31.10 13.80 -2.99
CA PRO A 97 32.23 13.44 -2.12
C PRO A 97 32.03 13.88 -0.67
N ASP A 98 31.53 15.10 -0.46
CA ASP A 98 31.53 15.79 0.83
C ASP A 98 30.16 15.81 1.52
N ARG A 99 29.21 15.00 1.04
CA ARG A 99 27.85 15.00 1.61
C ARG A 99 27.25 13.62 1.73
N LYS A 100 26.37 13.45 2.72
CA LYS A 100 25.50 12.26 2.81
C LYS A 100 24.46 12.30 1.69
N VAL A 101 24.21 11.13 1.09
CA VAL A 101 23.21 11.00 0.03
C VAL A 101 21.97 10.24 0.51
N HIS A 102 20.88 10.42 -0.19
CA HIS A 102 19.67 9.63 -0.02
C HIS A 102 19.73 8.44 -0.98
N LEU A 103 19.82 7.23 -0.42
CA LEU A 103 19.96 5.99 -1.18
C LEU A 103 18.60 5.40 -1.49
N VAL A 104 18.38 4.96 -2.72
CA VAL A 104 17.17 4.26 -3.15
C VAL A 104 17.58 3.03 -3.96
N GLY A 105 17.06 1.87 -3.61
CA GLY A 105 17.35 0.63 -4.32
C GLY A 105 16.09 -0.15 -4.67
N HIS A 106 16.10 -0.78 -5.84
CA HIS A 106 15.08 -1.71 -6.29
C HIS A 106 15.69 -3.08 -6.56
N ASP A 107 15.03 -4.16 -6.13
CA ASP A 107 15.46 -5.55 -6.31
C ASP A 107 16.92 -5.77 -5.86
N TRP A 108 17.84 -6.23 -6.70
CA TRP A 108 19.27 -6.34 -6.38
C TRP A 108 19.91 -5.00 -6.03
N GLY A 109 19.38 -3.89 -6.57
CA GLY A 109 19.79 -2.55 -6.14
C GLY A 109 19.43 -2.29 -4.69
N SER A 110 18.27 -2.75 -4.22
CA SER A 110 17.90 -2.70 -2.81
C SER A 110 18.75 -3.66 -1.96
N ILE A 111 18.97 -4.88 -2.42
CA ILE A 111 19.78 -5.89 -1.70
C ILE A 111 21.20 -5.36 -1.43
N GLN A 112 21.87 -4.78 -2.43
CA GLN A 112 23.19 -4.19 -2.23
C GLN A 112 23.15 -2.89 -1.42
N SER A 113 22.08 -2.12 -1.50
CA SER A 113 21.88 -0.92 -0.69
C SER A 113 21.70 -1.24 0.80
N TRP A 114 21.09 -2.36 1.15
CA TRP A 114 21.07 -2.87 2.53
C TRP A 114 22.50 -3.17 3.04
N GLU A 115 23.37 -3.76 2.22
CA GLU A 115 24.76 -3.95 2.59
C GLU A 115 25.45 -2.59 2.82
N ALA A 116 25.22 -1.63 1.92
CA ALA A 116 25.81 -0.29 2.00
C ALA A 116 25.42 0.44 3.29
N VAL A 117 24.13 0.51 3.65
CA VAL A 117 23.71 1.22 4.86
C VAL A 117 24.13 0.53 6.16
N CYS A 118 24.49 -0.75 6.10
CA CYS A 118 25.05 -1.48 7.25
C CYS A 118 26.58 -1.39 7.35
N THR A 119 27.28 -1.14 6.23
CA THR A 119 28.76 -1.12 6.20
C THR A 119 29.35 0.27 6.05
N MET A 120 28.60 1.21 5.47
CA MET A 120 29.00 2.60 5.21
C MET A 120 27.91 3.60 5.64
N PRO A 121 27.35 3.50 6.88
CA PRO A 121 26.17 4.29 7.28
C PRO A 121 26.41 5.80 7.19
N ASP A 122 27.65 6.26 7.37
CA ASP A 122 28.02 7.68 7.34
C ASP A 122 27.88 8.34 5.98
N ARG A 123 27.81 7.56 4.90
CA ARG A 123 27.59 8.07 3.54
C ARG A 123 26.11 8.35 3.25
N PHE A 124 25.18 7.90 4.10
CA PHE A 124 23.76 7.94 3.81
C PHE A 124 22.97 8.76 4.84
N ALA A 125 22.14 9.69 4.33
CA ALA A 125 21.19 10.45 5.13
C ALA A 125 19.87 9.68 5.32
N SER A 126 19.44 8.92 4.31
CA SER A 126 18.28 8.03 4.37
C SER A 126 18.39 6.90 3.34
N PHE A 127 17.55 5.88 3.50
CA PHE A 127 17.47 4.76 2.58
C PHE A 127 16.01 4.43 2.23
N THR A 128 15.73 4.18 0.95
CA THR A 128 14.46 3.62 0.48
C THR A 128 14.71 2.28 -0.21
N SER A 129 14.17 1.23 0.37
CA SER A 129 14.24 -0.16 -0.13
C SER A 129 12.95 -0.53 -0.85
N ILE A 130 13.03 -1.04 -2.10
CA ILE A 130 11.88 -1.47 -2.90
C ILE A 130 12.13 -2.89 -3.40
N SER A 131 11.22 -3.82 -3.13
CA SER A 131 11.23 -5.20 -3.68
C SER A 131 12.55 -5.98 -3.53
N GLY A 132 13.39 -5.63 -2.56
CA GLY A 132 14.68 -6.29 -2.32
C GLY A 132 15.05 -6.29 -0.83
N PRO A 133 14.95 -7.43 -0.12
CA PRO A 133 15.22 -7.49 1.31
C PRO A 133 16.74 -7.51 1.60
N CYS A 134 17.11 -7.10 2.82
CA CYS A 134 18.41 -7.49 3.35
C CYS A 134 18.52 -9.01 3.44
N LEU A 135 19.51 -9.62 2.80
CA LEU A 135 19.65 -11.09 2.77
C LEU A 135 19.83 -11.69 4.17
N ASP A 136 20.53 -11.01 5.05
CA ASP A 136 20.72 -11.45 6.43
C ASP A 136 19.40 -11.42 7.20
N HIS A 137 18.60 -10.37 7.06
CA HIS A 137 17.26 -10.28 7.67
C HIS A 137 16.32 -11.36 7.13
N ALA A 138 16.35 -11.62 5.82
CA ALA A 138 15.58 -12.69 5.19
C ALA A 138 16.00 -14.08 5.71
N GLY A 139 17.30 -14.32 5.89
CA GLY A 139 17.83 -15.54 6.48
C GLY A 139 17.35 -15.74 7.93
N HIS A 140 17.42 -14.71 8.77
CA HIS A 140 16.89 -14.75 10.13
C HIS A 140 15.37 -14.93 10.16
N TRP A 141 14.64 -14.27 9.25
CA TRP A 141 13.19 -14.43 9.12
C TRP A 141 12.83 -15.86 8.74
N MET A 142 13.51 -16.46 7.78
CA MET A 142 13.29 -17.85 7.35
C MET A 142 13.53 -18.82 8.51
N ARG A 143 14.68 -18.70 9.20
CA ARG A 143 14.99 -19.53 10.38
C ARG A 143 13.91 -19.42 11.44
N ARG A 144 13.50 -18.21 11.82
CA ARG A 144 12.47 -18.01 12.84
C ARG A 144 11.15 -18.67 12.49
N ASN A 145 10.72 -18.61 11.21
CA ASN A 145 9.48 -19.24 10.77
C ASN A 145 9.56 -20.77 10.72
N LEU A 146 10.74 -21.33 10.50
CA LEU A 146 10.97 -22.77 10.49
C LEU A 146 11.16 -23.34 11.93
N THR A 147 11.84 -22.61 12.81
CA THR A 147 12.11 -23.07 14.20
C THR A 147 10.95 -22.85 15.16
N ARG A 148 9.93 -22.07 14.78
CA ARG A 148 8.69 -21.86 15.53
C ARG A 148 7.51 -22.40 14.72
N PRO A 149 7.25 -23.72 14.73
CA PRO A 149 6.37 -24.39 13.77
C PRO A 149 4.88 -24.18 14.09
N ALA A 150 4.39 -22.95 13.90
CA ALA A 150 2.96 -22.70 13.80
C ALA A 150 2.52 -22.85 12.31
N PRO A 151 1.29 -23.34 12.02
CA PRO A 151 0.81 -23.52 10.64
C PRO A 151 0.92 -22.26 9.77
N SER A 152 0.71 -21.08 10.38
CA SER A 152 0.87 -19.79 9.71
C SER A 152 2.33 -19.48 9.34
N ASN A 153 3.28 -19.83 10.21
CA ASN A 153 4.71 -19.61 9.99
C ASN A 153 5.24 -20.52 8.88
N LEU A 154 4.89 -21.80 8.94
CA LEU A 154 5.27 -22.77 7.91
C LEU A 154 4.72 -22.38 6.52
N ARG A 155 3.45 -21.96 6.47
CA ARG A 155 2.84 -21.46 5.21
C ARG A 155 3.56 -20.24 4.65
N ARG A 156 3.97 -19.28 5.50
CA ARG A 156 4.74 -18.10 5.09
C ARG A 156 6.11 -18.48 4.56
N ALA A 157 6.82 -19.37 5.26
CA ALA A 157 8.13 -19.86 4.85
C ALA A 157 8.05 -20.62 3.51
N ALA A 158 7.08 -21.54 3.38
CA ALA A 158 6.84 -22.29 2.14
C ALA A 158 6.45 -21.36 0.97
N GLY A 159 5.60 -20.35 1.24
CA GLY A 159 5.22 -19.36 0.24
C GLY A 159 6.39 -18.53 -0.27
N GLN A 160 7.35 -18.15 0.59
CA GLN A 160 8.58 -17.48 0.15
C GLN A 160 9.52 -18.44 -0.58
N ALA A 161 9.68 -19.67 -0.12
CA ALA A 161 10.50 -20.67 -0.78
C ALA A 161 10.02 -20.93 -2.22
N ALA A 162 8.70 -21.05 -2.40
CA ALA A 162 8.09 -21.21 -3.73
C ALA A 162 8.37 -20.00 -4.65
N ARG A 163 8.35 -18.78 -4.13
CA ARG A 163 8.71 -17.57 -4.91
C ARG A 163 10.19 -17.50 -5.26
N SER A 164 11.03 -18.17 -4.49
CA SER A 164 12.50 -18.14 -4.62
C SER A 164 13.08 -19.26 -5.49
N TRP A 165 12.25 -20.04 -6.20
CA TRP A 165 12.66 -21.21 -7.00
C TRP A 165 13.77 -20.86 -8.01
N TYR A 166 13.69 -19.69 -8.64
CA TYR A 166 14.65 -19.23 -9.65
C TYR A 166 16.06 -18.99 -9.08
N ILE A 167 16.18 -18.74 -7.77
CA ILE A 167 17.47 -18.59 -7.10
C ILE A 167 18.27 -19.88 -7.21
N TYR A 168 17.61 -21.02 -7.05
CA TYR A 168 18.25 -22.34 -7.20
C TYR A 168 18.63 -22.62 -8.66
N LEU A 169 17.76 -22.25 -9.61
CA LEU A 169 18.08 -22.32 -11.03
C LEU A 169 19.34 -21.53 -11.36
N PHE A 170 19.48 -20.31 -10.82
CA PHE A 170 20.66 -19.46 -11.07
C PHE A 170 21.94 -19.97 -10.42
N GLN A 171 21.88 -20.94 -9.49
CA GLN A 171 23.07 -21.61 -9.00
C GLN A 171 23.63 -22.66 -10.00
N THR A 172 22.81 -23.16 -10.94
CA THR A 172 23.27 -24.15 -11.91
C THR A 172 24.30 -23.54 -12.88
N PRO A 173 25.40 -24.26 -13.19
CA PRO A 173 26.39 -23.77 -14.13
C PRO A 173 25.85 -23.67 -15.54
N LEU A 174 26.16 -22.62 -16.27
CA LEU A 174 25.90 -22.39 -17.69
C LEU A 174 24.42 -22.31 -18.12
N LEU A 175 23.50 -23.04 -17.45
CA LEU A 175 22.10 -23.13 -17.85
C LEU A 175 21.39 -21.77 -17.89
N PRO A 176 21.43 -20.92 -16.86
CA PRO A 176 20.78 -19.61 -16.89
C PRO A 176 21.36 -18.69 -17.98
N GLU A 177 22.70 -18.72 -18.16
CA GLU A 177 23.35 -17.92 -19.19
C GLU A 177 22.94 -18.33 -20.59
N LEU A 178 22.81 -19.64 -20.84
CA LEU A 178 22.32 -20.18 -22.11
C LEU A 178 20.86 -19.82 -22.35
N MET A 179 20.00 -19.92 -21.33
CA MET A 179 18.60 -19.52 -21.41
C MET A 179 18.47 -18.05 -21.86
N TRP A 180 19.20 -17.14 -21.24
CA TRP A 180 19.18 -15.72 -21.59
C TRP A 180 19.65 -15.51 -23.05
N ARG A 181 20.69 -16.18 -23.48
CA ARG A 181 21.23 -16.11 -24.87
C ARG A 181 20.30 -16.74 -25.89
N ALA A 182 19.58 -17.80 -25.51
CA ALA A 182 18.66 -18.54 -26.37
C ALA A 182 17.27 -17.85 -26.53
N GLY A 183 17.10 -16.63 -26.07
CA GLY A 183 15.90 -15.84 -26.32
C GLY A 183 14.94 -15.70 -25.13
N PHE A 184 15.32 -16.11 -23.93
CA PHE A 184 14.51 -15.92 -22.72
C PHE A 184 14.18 -14.45 -22.47
N SER A 185 15.01 -13.51 -22.97
CA SER A 185 14.70 -12.06 -22.94
C SER A 185 13.35 -11.70 -23.55
N ARG A 186 12.92 -12.37 -24.61
CA ARG A 186 11.60 -12.16 -25.23
C ARG A 186 10.46 -12.64 -24.33
N VAL A 187 10.64 -13.80 -23.69
CA VAL A 187 9.68 -14.36 -22.73
C VAL A 187 9.55 -13.41 -21.53
N PHE A 188 10.68 -12.94 -21.02
CA PHE A 188 10.73 -12.01 -19.89
C PHE A 188 10.01 -10.68 -20.22
N THR A 189 10.28 -10.08 -21.39
CA THR A 189 9.60 -8.86 -21.84
C THR A 189 8.08 -9.06 -21.89
N ARG A 190 7.64 -10.18 -22.46
CA ARG A 190 6.21 -10.49 -22.55
C ARG A 190 5.58 -10.77 -21.18
N ALA A 191 6.33 -11.36 -20.26
CA ALA A 191 5.89 -11.57 -18.88
C ALA A 191 5.73 -10.24 -18.12
N LEU A 192 6.60 -9.24 -18.36
CA LEU A 192 6.43 -7.90 -17.82
C LEU A 192 5.15 -7.22 -18.34
N GLU A 193 4.88 -7.33 -19.64
CA GLU A 193 3.69 -6.73 -20.26
C GLU A 193 2.40 -7.37 -19.74
N LEU A 194 2.31 -8.71 -19.79
CA LEU A 194 1.08 -9.43 -19.49
C LEU A 194 0.88 -9.70 -17.99
N GLY A 195 1.96 -9.96 -17.26
CA GLY A 195 1.90 -10.33 -15.84
C GLY A 195 1.97 -9.13 -14.89
N GLU A 196 2.78 -8.13 -15.23
CA GLU A 196 2.98 -6.94 -14.41
C GLU A 196 2.27 -5.70 -14.97
N GLY A 197 1.68 -5.78 -16.18
CA GLY A 197 1.03 -4.65 -16.84
C GLY A 197 2.00 -3.52 -17.23
N ILE A 198 3.27 -3.86 -17.50
CA ILE A 198 4.34 -2.89 -17.79
C ILE A 198 4.67 -2.93 -19.28
N PRO A 199 4.17 -1.98 -20.08
CA PRO A 199 4.51 -1.90 -21.50
C PRO A 199 5.99 -1.55 -21.71
N ALA A 200 6.57 -2.09 -22.78
CA ALA A 200 7.91 -1.71 -23.19
C ALA A 200 7.97 -0.20 -23.53
N ARG A 201 9.08 0.44 -23.14
CA ARG A 201 9.37 1.85 -23.41
C ARG A 201 10.80 2.03 -23.91
N PRO A 202 11.15 3.15 -24.54
CA PRO A 202 12.54 3.45 -24.86
C PRO A 202 13.44 3.29 -23.62
N GLY A 203 14.48 2.45 -23.73
CA GLY A 203 15.41 2.16 -22.65
C GLY A 203 15.00 1.02 -21.70
N HIS A 204 13.71 0.64 -21.64
CA HIS A 204 13.28 -0.43 -20.73
C HIS A 204 12.15 -1.31 -21.34
N PRO A 205 12.33 -2.65 -21.42
CA PRO A 205 13.59 -3.37 -21.12
C PRO A 205 14.75 -2.94 -22.03
N ALA A 206 15.96 -2.96 -21.49
CA ALA A 206 17.14 -2.52 -22.22
C ALA A 206 17.45 -3.44 -23.42
N LYS A 207 18.00 -2.90 -24.51
CA LYS A 207 18.47 -3.70 -25.64
C LYS A 207 19.55 -4.74 -25.25
N SER A 208 20.26 -4.49 -24.17
CA SER A 208 21.25 -5.38 -23.57
C SER A 208 20.68 -6.49 -22.67
N LEU A 209 19.36 -6.57 -22.49
CA LEU A 209 18.66 -7.44 -21.53
C LEU A 209 19.17 -8.90 -21.54
N ALA A 210 19.31 -9.53 -22.70
CA ALA A 210 19.78 -10.91 -22.78
C ALA A 210 21.20 -11.08 -22.23
N ARG A 211 22.04 -10.11 -22.51
CA ARG A 211 23.41 -10.03 -22.07
C ARG A 211 23.51 -9.75 -20.56
N ASP A 212 22.72 -8.78 -20.09
CA ASP A 212 22.71 -8.32 -18.71
C ASP A 212 22.12 -9.37 -17.78
N GLY A 213 21.07 -10.06 -18.24
CA GLY A 213 20.50 -11.22 -17.55
C GLY A 213 21.50 -12.36 -17.40
N ALA A 214 22.24 -12.71 -18.46
CA ALA A 214 23.30 -13.72 -18.37
C ALA A 214 24.41 -13.32 -17.40
N SER A 215 24.87 -12.06 -17.44
CA SER A 215 25.94 -11.56 -16.55
C SER A 215 25.51 -11.47 -15.10
N GLY A 216 24.31 -10.95 -14.84
CA GLY A 216 23.79 -10.68 -13.49
C GLY A 216 23.51 -11.94 -12.67
N THR A 217 23.49 -13.15 -13.27
CA THR A 217 23.48 -14.42 -12.50
C THR A 217 24.65 -14.49 -11.50
N GLY A 218 25.73 -13.78 -11.77
CA GLY A 218 26.87 -13.63 -10.87
C GLY A 218 26.50 -13.06 -9.50
N LEU A 219 25.55 -12.12 -9.43
CA LEU A 219 25.04 -11.52 -8.19
C LEU A 219 24.48 -12.60 -7.25
N TYR A 220 23.64 -13.49 -7.80
CA TYR A 220 23.02 -14.58 -7.04
C TYR A 220 24.04 -15.60 -6.56
N ARG A 221 24.98 -16.00 -7.44
CA ARG A 221 25.98 -17.02 -7.12
C ARG A 221 27.00 -16.56 -6.09
N ALA A 222 27.40 -15.29 -6.14
CA ALA A 222 28.40 -14.75 -5.22
C ALA A 222 27.84 -14.54 -3.81
N ASN A 223 26.54 -14.19 -3.67
CA ASN A 223 26.03 -13.64 -2.42
C ASN A 223 24.90 -14.45 -1.77
N MET A 224 23.93 -14.94 -2.55
CA MET A 224 22.63 -15.40 -2.03
C MET A 224 22.76 -16.56 -1.04
N VAL A 225 23.30 -17.70 -1.48
CA VAL A 225 23.30 -18.94 -0.69
C VAL A 225 24.11 -18.78 0.60
N ARG A 226 25.27 -18.11 0.49
CA ARG A 226 26.15 -17.89 1.65
C ARG A 226 25.45 -17.07 2.73
N ARG A 227 24.83 -15.94 2.35
CA ARG A 227 24.17 -15.01 3.28
C ARG A 227 22.90 -15.61 3.90
N LEU A 228 22.05 -16.24 3.10
CA LEU A 228 20.83 -16.86 3.62
C LEU A 228 21.11 -18.01 4.59
N ARG A 229 22.18 -18.81 4.33
CA ARG A 229 22.56 -19.92 5.20
C ARG A 229 23.29 -19.48 6.48
N ARG A 230 24.05 -18.39 6.43
CA ARG A 230 24.83 -17.86 7.56
C ARG A 230 24.57 -16.37 7.71
N PRO A 231 23.35 -15.98 8.11
CA PRO A 231 23.00 -14.57 8.23
C PRO A 231 23.75 -13.91 9.39
N LEU A 232 24.27 -12.71 9.13
CA LEU A 232 24.89 -11.82 10.11
C LEU A 232 23.80 -11.01 10.84
N ASP A 233 24.08 -10.54 12.07
CA ASP A 233 23.17 -9.62 12.78
C ASP A 233 23.39 -8.17 12.29
N ARG A 234 22.90 -7.89 11.08
CA ARG A 234 22.99 -6.57 10.46
C ARG A 234 22.00 -5.61 11.07
N ARG A 235 22.48 -4.42 11.46
CA ARG A 235 21.68 -3.32 12.00
C ARG A 235 22.07 -2.03 11.30
N THR A 236 21.16 -1.07 11.26
CA THR A 236 21.42 0.27 10.76
C THR A 236 20.51 1.28 11.45
N ASP A 237 21.07 2.42 11.83
CA ASP A 237 20.33 3.57 12.35
C ASP A 237 19.96 4.57 11.25
N VAL A 238 20.39 4.32 9.99
CA VAL A 238 20.02 5.13 8.83
C VAL A 238 18.49 5.11 8.69
N PRO A 239 17.82 6.27 8.69
CA PRO A 239 16.38 6.34 8.50
C PRO A 239 15.97 5.59 7.22
N THR A 240 15.17 4.54 7.39
CA THR A 240 14.88 3.60 6.30
C THR A 240 13.39 3.53 6.02
N GLN A 241 13.03 3.68 4.76
CA GLN A 241 11.69 3.42 4.24
C GLN A 241 11.70 2.11 3.43
N VAL A 242 10.73 1.22 3.67
CA VAL A 242 10.53 0.02 2.84
C VAL A 242 9.21 0.16 2.10
N ILE A 243 9.26 0.15 0.77
CA ILE A 243 8.08 0.10 -0.09
C ILE A 243 7.82 -1.36 -0.44
N VAL A 244 6.65 -1.85 -0.04
CA VAL A 244 6.25 -3.25 -0.12
C VAL A 244 5.13 -3.41 -1.15
N PRO A 245 5.42 -3.91 -2.37
CA PRO A 245 4.37 -4.30 -3.30
C PRO A 245 3.67 -5.56 -2.80
N THR A 246 2.34 -5.51 -2.68
CA THR A 246 1.58 -6.64 -2.12
C THR A 246 1.36 -7.77 -3.12
N GLY A 247 1.49 -7.49 -4.42
CA GLY A 247 1.40 -8.45 -5.53
C GLY A 247 2.76 -8.98 -6.03
N ASP A 248 3.87 -8.67 -5.35
CA ASP A 248 5.21 -9.10 -5.76
C ASP A 248 5.32 -10.63 -5.82
N LEU A 249 5.70 -11.16 -6.99
CA LEU A 249 5.84 -12.60 -7.24
C LEU A 249 7.16 -13.19 -6.72
N PHE A 250 8.15 -12.36 -6.35
CA PHE A 250 9.49 -12.76 -5.95
C PHE A 250 9.74 -12.55 -4.45
N VAL A 251 9.25 -11.43 -3.91
CA VAL A 251 9.49 -11.00 -2.53
C VAL A 251 8.16 -10.93 -1.77
N SER A 252 8.00 -11.82 -0.80
CA SER A 252 6.77 -11.84 0.02
C SER A 252 6.69 -10.60 0.91
N PRO A 253 5.51 -9.95 1.01
CA PRO A 253 5.28 -8.85 1.95
C PRO A 253 5.57 -9.23 3.42
N HIS A 254 5.58 -10.52 3.75
CA HIS A 254 5.88 -10.98 5.10
C HIS A 254 7.35 -10.86 5.51
N LEU A 255 8.27 -10.65 4.57
CA LEU A 255 9.72 -10.54 4.86
C LEU A 255 10.09 -9.32 5.71
N VAL A 256 9.24 -8.28 5.73
CA VAL A 256 9.45 -7.11 6.62
C VAL A 256 9.16 -7.42 8.09
N GLY A 257 8.60 -8.60 8.39
CA GLY A 257 8.23 -9.01 9.75
C GLY A 257 9.43 -9.12 10.70
N GLY A 258 9.47 -8.23 11.70
CA GLY A 258 10.54 -8.15 12.70
C GLY A 258 11.75 -7.32 12.28
N LEU A 259 11.66 -6.60 11.15
CA LEU A 259 12.72 -5.71 10.66
C LEU A 259 12.96 -4.52 11.62
N ALA A 260 11.90 -4.01 12.26
CA ALA A 260 11.99 -2.90 13.23
C ALA A 260 12.95 -3.15 14.41
N ARG A 261 13.22 -4.41 14.76
CA ARG A 261 14.20 -4.77 15.80
C ARG A 261 15.65 -4.49 15.41
N ARG A 262 15.92 -4.35 14.12
CA ARG A 262 17.25 -4.12 13.55
C ARG A 262 17.40 -2.77 12.88
N VAL A 263 16.28 -2.10 12.66
CA VAL A 263 16.19 -0.79 12.00
C VAL A 263 15.24 0.07 12.83
N PRO A 264 15.75 0.77 13.88
CA PRO A 264 14.91 1.58 14.78
C PRO A 264 14.10 2.65 14.06
N ASN A 265 14.69 3.28 13.05
CA ASN A 265 14.08 4.36 12.25
C ASN A 265 13.40 3.81 10.98
N LEU A 266 12.57 2.76 11.13
CA LEU A 266 11.89 2.09 10.02
C LEU A 266 10.52 2.69 9.72
N SER A 267 10.27 2.92 8.44
CA SER A 267 8.94 3.20 7.89
C SER A 267 8.57 2.14 6.84
N ILE A 268 7.31 1.72 6.79
CA ILE A 268 6.83 0.71 5.83
C ILE A 268 5.62 1.27 5.10
N ARG A 269 5.66 1.27 3.77
CA ARG A 269 4.55 1.63 2.89
C ARG A 269 4.18 0.45 2.00
N SER A 270 2.91 0.12 1.92
CA SER A 270 2.42 -0.94 1.04
C SER A 270 1.74 -0.34 -0.18
N VAL A 271 1.87 -1.03 -1.32
CA VAL A 271 1.22 -0.66 -2.59
C VAL A 271 0.66 -1.90 -3.28
N ALA A 272 -0.51 -1.78 -3.88
CA ALA A 272 -1.13 -2.84 -4.68
C ALA A 272 -0.49 -2.88 -6.08
N ALA A 273 0.73 -3.39 -6.15
CA ALA A 273 1.54 -3.47 -7.35
C ALA A 273 2.31 -4.79 -7.41
N GLY A 274 2.83 -5.13 -8.58
CA GLY A 274 3.80 -6.20 -8.79
C GLY A 274 5.21 -5.78 -8.42
N HIS A 275 6.21 -6.53 -8.90
CA HIS A 275 7.61 -6.35 -8.52
C HIS A 275 8.21 -5.01 -9.01
N TRP A 276 7.91 -4.61 -10.26
CA TRP A 276 8.49 -3.42 -10.90
C TRP A 276 7.73 -2.12 -10.55
N VAL A 277 7.59 -1.83 -9.26
CA VAL A 277 6.92 -0.63 -8.74
C VAL A 277 7.44 0.68 -9.33
N PRO A 278 8.76 0.88 -9.54
CA PRO A 278 9.27 2.11 -10.16
C PRO A 278 8.72 2.39 -11.56
N ARG A 279 8.27 1.33 -12.26
CA ARG A 279 7.69 1.41 -13.60
C ARG A 279 6.17 1.47 -13.60
N SER A 280 5.52 0.72 -12.71
CA SER A 280 4.05 0.68 -12.64
C SER A 280 3.44 1.86 -11.87
N HIS A 281 4.17 2.42 -10.89
CA HIS A 281 3.71 3.49 -10.00
C HIS A 281 4.76 4.59 -9.78
N PRO A 282 5.34 5.18 -10.84
CA PRO A 282 6.46 6.13 -10.71
C PRO A 282 6.10 7.38 -9.90
N ASP A 283 4.87 7.88 -9.99
CA ASP A 283 4.38 9.03 -9.23
C ASP A 283 4.35 8.76 -7.73
N ALA A 284 3.82 7.62 -7.33
CA ALA A 284 3.78 7.21 -5.93
C ALA A 284 5.18 7.00 -5.37
N VAL A 285 6.06 6.33 -6.11
CA VAL A 285 7.45 6.08 -5.70
C VAL A 285 8.22 7.39 -5.53
N ALA A 286 8.16 8.30 -6.51
CA ALA A 286 8.84 9.59 -6.44
C ALA A 286 8.32 10.45 -5.27
N ARG A 287 7.01 10.50 -5.08
CA ARG A 287 6.38 11.21 -3.96
C ARG A 287 6.85 10.66 -2.62
N TRP A 288 6.83 9.34 -2.41
CA TRP A 288 7.23 8.73 -1.13
C TRP A 288 8.72 8.87 -0.84
N ILE A 289 9.56 8.83 -1.87
CA ILE A 289 10.99 9.15 -1.73
C ILE A 289 11.13 10.61 -1.27
N GLY A 290 10.46 11.55 -1.92
CA GLY A 290 10.50 12.96 -1.57
C GLY A 290 9.99 13.25 -0.15
N GLU A 291 8.85 12.69 0.24
CA GLU A 291 8.29 12.80 1.60
C GLU A 291 9.24 12.24 2.66
N HIS A 292 9.84 11.07 2.40
CA HIS A 292 10.81 10.46 3.32
C HIS A 292 12.04 11.33 3.52
N ILE A 293 12.61 11.83 2.42
CA ILE A 293 13.76 12.75 2.45
C ILE A 293 13.42 14.03 3.22
N THR A 294 12.30 14.68 2.89
CA THR A 294 11.86 15.92 3.57
C THR A 294 11.66 15.68 5.06
N GLY A 295 11.04 14.56 5.44
CA GLY A 295 10.85 14.19 6.84
C GLY A 295 12.15 13.93 7.61
N VAL A 296 13.15 13.34 6.97
CA VAL A 296 14.48 13.11 7.55
C VAL A 296 15.27 14.40 7.70
N GLN A 297 15.13 15.33 6.77
CA GLN A 297 15.79 16.64 6.81
C GLN A 297 15.09 17.65 7.73
N GLY A 298 13.94 17.31 8.31
CA GLY A 298 13.15 18.24 9.13
C GLY A 298 12.52 19.39 8.32
N GLY A 299 12.36 19.20 7.01
CA GLY A 299 11.72 20.17 6.14
C GLY A 299 10.19 20.26 6.34
N PRO A 300 9.54 21.27 5.78
CA PRO A 300 8.10 21.47 5.92
C PRO A 300 7.33 20.34 5.20
N LEU A 301 6.39 19.75 5.92
CA LEU A 301 5.45 18.73 5.43
C LEU A 301 4.03 19.23 5.66
N SER A 302 3.14 18.98 4.72
CA SER A 302 1.71 19.15 4.90
C SER A 302 1.19 18.24 6.03
N ALA A 303 0.01 18.56 6.56
CA ALA A 303 -0.64 17.71 7.56
C ALA A 303 -0.85 16.27 7.05
N ALA A 304 -1.22 16.12 5.79
CA ALA A 304 -1.40 14.82 5.13
C ALA A 304 -0.08 14.03 5.01
N GLU A 305 1.00 14.67 4.58
CA GLU A 305 2.33 14.04 4.49
C GLU A 305 2.86 13.64 5.88
N SER A 306 2.73 14.52 6.87
CA SER A 306 3.10 14.25 8.27
C SER A 306 2.33 13.06 8.84
N ARG A 307 1.01 12.96 8.56
CA ARG A 307 0.19 11.82 8.95
C ARG A 307 0.65 10.55 8.23
N ALA A 308 0.85 10.60 6.91
CA ALA A 308 1.30 9.46 6.12
C ALA A 308 2.66 8.93 6.61
N LEU A 309 3.59 9.80 6.99
CA LEU A 309 4.87 9.39 7.59
C LEU A 309 4.67 8.78 8.98
N ARG A 310 3.83 9.38 9.85
CA ARG A 310 3.48 8.75 11.14
C ARG A 310 2.86 7.39 10.93
N GLY A 311 1.95 7.28 9.96
CA GLY A 311 1.29 6.04 9.55
C GLY A 311 2.23 4.97 9.02
N ALA A 312 3.34 5.33 8.43
CA ALA A 312 4.34 4.41 7.92
C ALA A 312 5.32 3.89 8.99
N ARG A 313 5.52 4.61 10.11
CA ARG A 313 6.48 4.21 11.16
C ARG A 313 6.20 2.82 11.73
N ALA A 314 7.20 1.95 11.74
CA ALA A 314 7.11 0.60 12.27
C ALA A 314 7.59 0.56 13.74
N VAL A 315 6.76 1.05 14.66
CA VAL A 315 7.05 1.11 16.10
C VAL A 315 6.33 -0.03 16.83
N GLU A 316 6.98 -0.68 17.80
CA GLU A 316 6.33 -1.63 18.70
C GLU A 316 5.31 -0.89 19.58
N GLY A 317 4.12 -1.51 19.81
CA GLY A 317 3.05 -0.91 20.61
C GLY A 317 2.16 0.09 19.86
N ARG A 318 2.33 0.25 18.55
CA ARG A 318 1.49 1.11 17.71
C ARG A 318 0.03 0.69 17.76
N ARG A 319 -0.88 1.67 17.95
CA ARG A 319 -2.33 1.44 17.83
C ARG A 319 -2.70 1.06 16.39
N ALA A 320 -3.80 0.36 16.23
CA ALA A 320 -4.16 -0.28 14.95
C ALA A 320 -4.37 0.70 13.78
N PHE A 321 -4.75 1.95 14.07
CA PHE A 321 -5.04 3.00 13.10
C PHE A 321 -4.21 4.25 13.28
N ASP A 322 -3.08 4.17 14.00
CA ASP A 322 -2.17 5.31 14.10
C ASP A 322 -1.75 5.81 12.71
N GLY A 323 -1.95 7.12 12.45
CA GLY A 323 -1.66 7.76 11.18
C GLY A 323 -2.66 7.44 10.06
N SER A 324 -3.79 6.82 10.36
CA SER A 324 -4.89 6.65 9.40
C SER A 324 -5.87 7.81 9.48
N LEU A 325 -6.41 8.23 8.33
CA LEU A 325 -7.55 9.13 8.21
C LEU A 325 -8.82 8.30 7.99
N VAL A 326 -9.82 8.51 8.83
CA VAL A 326 -11.09 7.81 8.77
C VAL A 326 -12.24 8.79 8.57
N VAL A 327 -13.00 8.64 7.51
CA VAL A 327 -14.23 9.41 7.26
C VAL A 327 -15.42 8.58 7.70
N VAL A 328 -16.34 9.17 8.47
CA VAL A 328 -17.62 8.54 8.88
C VAL A 328 -18.75 9.47 8.54
N THR A 329 -19.68 9.04 7.69
CA THR A 329 -20.94 9.75 7.42
C THR A 329 -22.03 9.36 8.41
N GLY A 330 -22.97 10.27 8.70
CA GLY A 330 -23.97 10.08 9.76
C GLY A 330 -23.33 9.96 11.14
N ALA A 331 -22.23 10.69 11.36
CA ALA A 331 -21.42 10.62 12.58
C ALA A 331 -21.97 11.45 13.74
N GLY A 332 -23.05 12.19 13.54
CA GLY A 332 -23.65 13.05 14.55
C GLY A 332 -24.22 12.32 15.76
N GLY A 333 -24.53 11.02 15.65
CA GLY A 333 -25.13 10.23 16.72
C GLY A 333 -25.06 8.73 16.51
N GLY A 334 -25.64 7.96 17.42
CA GLY A 334 -25.84 6.53 17.30
C GLY A 334 -24.58 5.76 16.89
N THR A 335 -24.73 4.84 15.94
CA THR A 335 -23.66 3.98 15.43
C THR A 335 -22.52 4.79 14.77
N GLY A 336 -22.85 5.88 14.06
CA GLY A 336 -21.86 6.72 13.41
C GLY A 336 -20.90 7.38 14.40
N ARG A 337 -21.45 8.03 15.45
CA ARG A 337 -20.62 8.60 16.53
C ARG A 337 -19.80 7.53 17.22
N ALA A 338 -20.40 6.42 17.63
CA ALA A 338 -19.67 5.32 18.27
C ALA A 338 -18.54 4.77 17.38
N THR A 339 -18.77 4.70 16.06
CA THR A 339 -17.77 4.28 15.09
C THR A 339 -16.61 5.28 15.00
N ALA A 340 -16.91 6.57 14.89
CA ALA A 340 -15.91 7.64 14.89
C ALA A 340 -15.01 7.56 16.13
N LEU A 341 -15.61 7.46 17.33
CA LEU A 341 -14.87 7.34 18.59
C LEU A 341 -14.06 6.05 18.67
N ALA A 342 -14.60 4.92 18.22
CA ALA A 342 -13.89 3.63 18.23
C ALA A 342 -12.65 3.62 17.34
N PHE A 343 -12.63 4.36 16.23
CA PHE A 343 -11.44 4.57 15.41
C PHE A 343 -10.46 5.54 16.08
N ALA A 344 -10.95 6.64 16.65
CA ALA A 344 -10.12 7.63 17.35
C ALA A 344 -9.36 7.00 18.53
N GLU A 345 -10.01 6.18 19.37
CA GLU A 345 -9.38 5.40 20.45
C GLU A 345 -8.21 4.54 19.96
N ARG A 346 -8.25 4.09 18.70
CA ARG A 346 -7.24 3.25 18.08
C ARG A 346 -6.21 4.01 17.26
N GLY A 347 -6.19 5.35 17.40
CA GLY A 347 -5.18 6.24 16.84
C GLY A 347 -5.51 6.86 15.50
N ALA A 348 -6.72 6.69 15.00
CA ALA A 348 -7.14 7.36 13.77
C ALA A 348 -7.40 8.86 13.98
N GLU A 349 -7.07 9.66 12.99
CA GLU A 349 -7.62 10.98 12.77
C GLU A 349 -8.99 10.82 12.11
N VAL A 350 -10.02 11.49 12.62
CA VAL A 350 -11.41 11.23 12.23
C VAL A 350 -12.05 12.47 11.61
N VAL A 351 -12.69 12.27 10.45
CA VAL A 351 -13.61 13.21 9.83
C VAL A 351 -15.04 12.76 10.13
N ALA A 352 -15.73 13.49 10.97
CA ALA A 352 -17.12 13.29 11.33
C ALA A 352 -18.02 14.13 10.43
N ALA A 353 -18.79 13.48 9.56
CA ALA A 353 -19.69 14.14 8.62
C ALA A 353 -21.14 13.81 8.97
N ASP A 354 -22.00 14.81 9.04
CA ASP A 354 -23.43 14.67 9.36
C ASP A 354 -24.25 15.78 8.72
N LEU A 355 -25.55 15.56 8.54
CA LEU A 355 -26.49 16.59 8.11
C LEU A 355 -26.63 17.70 9.17
N ASP A 356 -26.58 17.32 10.47
CA ASP A 356 -26.55 18.28 11.59
C ASP A 356 -25.11 18.71 11.90
N PRO A 357 -24.72 19.96 11.57
CA PRO A 357 -23.37 20.47 11.80
C PRO A 357 -22.99 20.54 13.29
N ALA A 358 -23.95 20.73 14.19
CA ALA A 358 -23.67 20.77 15.62
C ALA A 358 -23.38 19.37 16.18
N ALA A 359 -24.09 18.35 15.68
CA ALA A 359 -23.88 16.96 16.05
C ALA A 359 -22.55 16.42 15.49
N ALA A 360 -22.19 16.77 14.24
CA ALA A 360 -20.88 16.48 13.66
C ALA A 360 -19.73 17.09 14.48
N ARG A 361 -19.86 18.37 14.87
CA ARG A 361 -18.88 19.09 15.68
C ARG A 361 -18.65 18.42 17.03
N ARG A 362 -19.72 18.09 17.76
CA ARG A 362 -19.60 17.38 19.05
C ARG A 362 -18.85 16.07 18.91
N THR A 363 -19.09 15.31 17.84
CA THR A 363 -18.40 14.04 17.59
C THR A 363 -16.92 14.27 17.26
N ALA A 364 -16.60 15.27 16.46
CA ALA A 364 -15.22 15.64 16.13
C ALA A 364 -14.42 16.09 17.37
N GLU A 365 -15.02 16.91 18.23
CA GLU A 365 -14.42 17.33 19.50
C GLU A 365 -14.11 16.14 20.41
N LEU A 366 -15.09 15.22 20.60
CA LEU A 366 -14.88 14.00 21.37
C LEU A 366 -13.77 13.12 20.77
N ALA A 367 -13.75 12.97 19.44
CA ALA A 367 -12.71 12.21 18.74
C ALA A 367 -11.32 12.85 18.94
N GLY A 368 -11.23 14.18 18.94
CA GLY A 368 -9.98 14.91 19.19
C GLY A 368 -9.46 14.79 20.63
N LEU A 369 -10.35 14.56 21.61
CA LEU A 369 -9.96 14.34 23.01
C LEU A 369 -9.32 12.97 23.25
N ILE A 370 -9.69 11.96 22.47
CA ILE A 370 -9.25 10.55 22.66
C ILE A 370 -8.31 10.05 21.58
N GLY A 371 -8.30 10.72 20.43
CA GLY A 371 -7.47 10.42 19.27
C GLY A 371 -6.55 11.58 18.88
N PRO A 372 -5.86 11.48 17.73
CA PRO A 372 -4.93 12.52 17.27
C PRO A 372 -5.62 13.84 16.89
N ALA A 373 -6.77 13.75 16.21
CA ALA A 373 -7.59 14.89 15.79
C ALA A 373 -9.00 14.44 15.37
N GLY A 374 -9.96 15.35 15.43
CA GLY A 374 -11.30 15.20 14.89
C GLY A 374 -11.71 16.45 14.11
N HIS A 375 -12.33 16.24 12.94
CA HIS A 375 -12.77 17.28 12.01
C HIS A 375 -14.25 17.11 11.72
N ALA A 376 -14.99 18.21 11.65
CA ALA A 376 -16.44 18.21 11.45
C ALA A 376 -16.83 18.78 10.09
N TYR A 377 -17.74 18.11 9.40
CA TYR A 377 -18.34 18.58 8.14
C TYR A 377 -19.84 18.44 8.18
N ALA A 378 -20.53 19.48 7.70
CA ALA A 378 -21.96 19.41 7.41
C ALA A 378 -22.15 18.92 5.98
N VAL A 379 -22.83 17.79 5.78
CA VAL A 379 -23.07 17.25 4.45
C VAL A 379 -24.35 16.44 4.39
N ASP A 380 -25.13 16.70 3.35
CA ASP A 380 -26.22 15.82 2.94
C ASP A 380 -25.67 14.76 1.97
N VAL A 381 -25.66 13.50 2.39
CA VAL A 381 -25.14 12.40 1.56
C VAL A 381 -26.01 12.09 0.34
N SER A 382 -27.27 12.56 0.32
CA SER A 382 -28.20 12.39 -0.78
C SER A 382 -27.95 13.41 -1.91
N ASP A 383 -27.28 14.52 -1.61
CA ASP A 383 -26.93 15.55 -2.59
C ASP A 383 -25.55 15.24 -3.24
N PRO A 384 -25.53 14.95 -4.55
CA PRO A 384 -24.28 14.64 -5.25
C PRO A 384 -23.28 15.80 -5.26
N ALA A 385 -23.74 17.06 -5.35
CA ALA A 385 -22.87 18.24 -5.39
C ALA A 385 -22.23 18.46 -4.00
N ALA A 386 -23.01 18.40 -2.93
CA ALA A 386 -22.51 18.49 -1.55
C ALA A 386 -21.46 17.39 -1.26
N MET A 387 -21.71 16.17 -1.72
CA MET A 387 -20.77 15.06 -1.56
C MET A 387 -19.47 15.23 -2.37
N GLU A 388 -19.54 15.79 -3.58
CA GLU A 388 -18.33 16.12 -4.36
C GLU A 388 -17.48 17.19 -3.67
N ASP A 389 -18.10 18.26 -3.19
CA ASP A 389 -17.40 19.33 -2.48
C ASP A 389 -16.84 18.85 -1.13
N PHE A 390 -17.57 18.03 -0.40
CA PHE A 390 -17.09 17.37 0.80
C PHE A 390 -15.85 16.51 0.54
N ALA A 391 -15.89 15.64 -0.48
CA ALA A 391 -14.76 14.78 -0.80
C ALA A 391 -13.53 15.55 -1.26
N LYS A 392 -13.73 16.68 -2.01
CA LYS A 392 -12.64 17.59 -2.41
C LYS A 392 -12.04 18.31 -1.20
N SER A 393 -12.88 18.83 -0.30
CA SER A 393 -12.42 19.51 0.93
C SER A 393 -11.63 18.59 1.83
N VAL A 394 -12.12 17.37 2.09
CA VAL A 394 -11.39 16.37 2.87
C VAL A 394 -10.02 16.07 2.23
N MET A 395 -9.97 15.87 0.92
CA MET A 395 -8.71 15.60 0.22
C MET A 395 -7.75 16.77 0.31
N HIS A 396 -8.23 18.00 0.17
CA HIS A 396 -7.39 19.20 0.20
C HIS A 396 -6.84 19.49 1.59
N GLU A 397 -7.69 19.43 2.63
CA GLU A 397 -7.35 19.81 3.99
C GLU A 397 -6.65 18.69 4.76
N HIS A 398 -7.07 17.45 4.55
CA HIS A 398 -6.63 16.29 5.34
C HIS A 398 -5.95 15.21 4.51
N GLY A 399 -6.07 15.26 3.17
CA GLY A 399 -5.59 14.23 2.26
C GLY A 399 -6.57 13.07 2.08
N VAL A 400 -6.16 12.07 1.29
CA VAL A 400 -7.01 10.94 0.93
C VAL A 400 -7.25 10.04 2.15
N PRO A 401 -8.51 9.69 2.50
CA PRO A 401 -8.79 8.82 3.62
C PRO A 401 -8.29 7.39 3.41
N ASP A 402 -7.93 6.72 4.50
CA ASP A 402 -7.56 5.31 4.52
C ASP A 402 -8.77 4.41 4.73
N VAL A 403 -9.77 4.92 5.46
CA VAL A 403 -11.04 4.22 5.70
C VAL A 403 -12.19 5.19 5.49
N VAL A 404 -13.22 4.75 4.79
CA VAL A 404 -14.49 5.46 4.66
C VAL A 404 -15.61 4.56 5.17
N VAL A 405 -16.40 5.07 6.11
CA VAL A 405 -17.57 4.39 6.63
C VAL A 405 -18.82 5.15 6.16
N ASN A 406 -19.49 4.63 5.14
CA ASN A 406 -20.82 5.09 4.73
C ASN A 406 -21.82 4.56 5.74
N ASN A 407 -22.19 5.39 6.73
CA ASN A 407 -23.09 5.02 7.82
C ASN A 407 -24.35 5.87 7.84
N ALA A 408 -24.36 7.03 7.17
CA ALA A 408 -25.60 7.81 7.04
C ALA A 408 -26.71 6.95 6.42
N GLY A 409 -27.86 6.97 7.05
CA GLY A 409 -29.00 6.18 6.62
C GLY A 409 -30.27 6.61 7.36
N THR A 410 -31.43 6.37 6.74
CA THR A 410 -32.72 6.63 7.31
C THR A 410 -33.55 5.35 7.38
N ALA A 411 -34.38 5.24 8.41
CA ALA A 411 -35.29 4.13 8.60
C ALA A 411 -36.74 4.67 8.67
N LEU A 412 -37.42 4.70 7.54
CA LEU A 412 -38.79 5.13 7.44
C LEU A 412 -39.74 3.94 7.70
N ALA A 413 -40.42 3.97 8.83
CA ALA A 413 -41.41 2.94 9.19
C ALA A 413 -42.72 3.20 8.47
N GLY A 414 -43.44 2.14 8.10
CA GLY A 414 -44.71 2.19 7.43
C GLY A 414 -44.94 0.96 6.55
N SER A 415 -46.20 0.66 6.24
CA SER A 415 -46.53 -0.38 5.27
C SER A 415 -46.17 0.10 3.84
N PHE A 416 -46.11 -0.82 2.89
CA PHE A 416 -45.89 -0.48 1.48
C PHE A 416 -46.93 0.50 0.93
N PHE A 417 -48.17 0.41 1.40
CA PHE A 417 -49.29 1.26 0.95
C PHE A 417 -49.30 2.64 1.63
N ASP A 418 -48.67 2.78 2.80
CA ASP A 418 -48.66 4.04 3.57
C ASP A 418 -47.46 4.95 3.20
N GLN A 419 -46.46 4.39 2.54
CA GLN A 419 -45.29 5.17 2.13
C GLN A 419 -45.52 5.87 0.79
N SER A 420 -45.40 7.20 0.80
CA SER A 420 -45.49 8.03 -0.40
C SER A 420 -44.29 7.85 -1.35
N ALA A 421 -44.39 8.35 -2.57
CA ALA A 421 -43.28 8.39 -3.50
C ALA A 421 -42.09 9.21 -2.96
N GLU A 422 -42.37 10.27 -2.20
CA GLU A 422 -41.42 11.13 -1.52
C GLU A 422 -40.68 10.37 -0.41
N ASP A 423 -41.38 9.54 0.38
CA ASP A 423 -40.77 8.67 1.39
C ASP A 423 -39.81 7.65 0.75
N TRP A 424 -40.26 7.02 -0.34
CA TRP A 424 -39.41 6.12 -1.12
C TRP A 424 -38.19 6.82 -1.66
N LYS A 425 -38.37 8.02 -2.26
CA LYS A 425 -37.28 8.80 -2.78
C LYS A 425 -36.26 9.15 -1.67
N ALA A 426 -36.72 9.69 -0.56
CA ALA A 426 -35.86 10.07 0.57
C ALA A 426 -35.07 8.87 1.14
N ALA A 427 -35.75 7.71 1.28
CA ALA A 427 -35.09 6.49 1.75
C ALA A 427 -34.04 5.98 0.76
N LEU A 428 -34.30 5.97 -0.54
CA LEU A 428 -33.37 5.52 -1.56
C LEU A 428 -32.21 6.52 -1.74
N ASP A 429 -32.50 7.83 -1.74
CA ASP A 429 -31.46 8.86 -1.88
C ASP A 429 -30.41 8.76 -0.74
N THR A 430 -30.84 8.51 0.49
CA THR A 430 -29.91 8.36 1.61
C THR A 430 -29.25 6.98 1.63
N ASN A 431 -30.04 5.88 1.57
CA ASN A 431 -29.57 4.53 1.87
C ASN A 431 -28.82 3.86 0.71
N ILE A 432 -29.02 4.30 -0.53
CA ILE A 432 -28.28 3.78 -1.69
C ILE A 432 -27.48 4.85 -2.41
N TRP A 433 -28.07 6.02 -2.74
CA TRP A 433 -27.31 7.06 -3.44
C TRP A 433 -26.21 7.65 -2.56
N GLY A 434 -26.43 7.88 -1.26
CA GLY A 434 -25.38 8.27 -0.32
C GLY A 434 -24.21 7.29 -0.27
N VAL A 435 -24.51 5.97 -0.30
CA VAL A 435 -23.47 4.92 -0.36
C VAL A 435 -22.74 4.94 -1.71
N ILE A 436 -23.45 5.18 -2.83
CA ILE A 436 -22.86 5.29 -4.16
C ILE A 436 -21.92 6.50 -4.22
N HIS A 437 -22.37 7.68 -3.77
CA HIS A 437 -21.56 8.91 -3.78
C HIS A 437 -20.29 8.74 -2.96
N GLY A 438 -20.41 8.33 -1.70
CA GLY A 438 -19.25 8.12 -0.83
C GLY A 438 -18.29 7.06 -1.38
N SER A 439 -18.82 5.93 -1.86
CA SER A 439 -17.96 4.87 -2.43
C SER A 439 -17.26 5.33 -3.70
N ARG A 440 -17.96 5.99 -4.64
CA ARG A 440 -17.39 6.42 -5.94
C ARG A 440 -16.31 7.47 -5.76
N LEU A 441 -16.60 8.52 -4.99
CA LEU A 441 -15.71 9.67 -4.84
C LEU A 441 -14.42 9.27 -4.10
N PHE A 442 -14.54 8.62 -2.97
CA PHE A 442 -13.36 8.23 -2.18
C PHE A 442 -12.59 7.05 -2.78
N ALA A 443 -13.26 6.11 -3.48
CA ALA A 443 -12.54 5.05 -4.20
C ALA A 443 -11.68 5.61 -5.34
N ALA A 444 -12.16 6.65 -6.05
CA ALA A 444 -11.37 7.32 -7.08
C ALA A 444 -10.09 7.95 -6.48
N GLN A 445 -10.22 8.69 -5.38
CA GLN A 445 -9.08 9.28 -4.67
C GLN A 445 -8.10 8.22 -4.13
N MET A 446 -8.61 7.12 -3.54
CA MET A 446 -7.79 6.00 -3.07
C MET A 446 -7.03 5.32 -4.22
N ALA A 447 -7.69 5.15 -5.40
CA ALA A 447 -7.08 4.55 -6.57
C ALA A 447 -5.95 5.43 -7.13
N GLU A 448 -6.16 6.74 -7.21
CA GLU A 448 -5.16 7.71 -7.65
C GLU A 448 -3.97 7.78 -6.68
N ARG A 449 -4.22 7.75 -5.37
CA ARG A 449 -3.16 7.68 -4.35
C ARG A 449 -2.29 6.42 -4.50
N GLY A 450 -2.85 5.29 -4.98
CA GLY A 450 -2.14 4.04 -5.22
C GLY A 450 -1.79 3.23 -3.97
N GLN A 451 -2.21 3.66 -2.78
CA GLN A 451 -1.96 2.95 -1.51
C GLN A 451 -3.11 2.01 -1.10
N GLY A 452 -4.16 1.95 -1.92
CA GLY A 452 -5.38 1.26 -1.58
C GLY A 452 -6.19 2.00 -0.49
N GLY A 453 -7.09 1.30 0.16
CA GLY A 453 -7.95 1.83 1.21
C GLY A 453 -9.04 0.84 1.60
N HIS A 454 -9.95 1.28 2.48
CA HIS A 454 -11.07 0.45 2.91
C HIS A 454 -12.38 1.25 2.92
N ILE A 455 -13.40 0.74 2.25
CA ILE A 455 -14.75 1.30 2.28
C ILE A 455 -15.65 0.32 3.04
N VAL A 456 -16.36 0.79 4.03
CA VAL A 456 -17.33 -0.01 4.80
C VAL A 456 -18.71 0.64 4.70
N ASN A 457 -19.67 -0.13 4.25
CA ASN A 457 -21.06 0.28 4.25
C ASN A 457 -21.77 -0.30 5.49
N ALA A 458 -22.17 0.57 6.41
CA ALA A 458 -22.91 0.19 7.61
C ALA A 458 -24.40 0.11 7.24
N LEU A 459 -24.93 -1.11 7.26
CA LEU A 459 -26.26 -1.46 6.79
C LEU A 459 -27.08 -2.12 7.91
N SER A 460 -28.38 -2.22 7.72
CA SER A 460 -29.23 -3.05 8.56
C SER A 460 -29.27 -4.51 8.07
N ALA A 461 -29.58 -5.43 8.97
CA ALA A 461 -29.86 -6.82 8.62
C ALA A 461 -31.12 -6.98 7.74
N ALA A 462 -31.95 -5.95 7.62
CA ALA A 462 -33.04 -5.88 6.66
C ALA A 462 -32.58 -6.06 5.21
N ALA A 463 -31.30 -5.75 4.90
CA ALA A 463 -30.68 -5.96 3.59
C ALA A 463 -30.76 -7.43 3.09
N PHE A 464 -30.87 -8.42 3.99
CA PHE A 464 -30.97 -9.84 3.62
C PHE A 464 -32.11 -10.59 4.35
N SER A 465 -32.91 -9.87 5.10
CA SER A 465 -34.09 -10.45 5.80
C SER A 465 -35.32 -9.63 5.48
N PRO A 466 -36.39 -10.22 4.94
CA PRO A 466 -37.61 -9.51 4.70
C PRO A 466 -38.18 -9.03 6.04
N SER A 467 -38.16 -7.71 6.29
CA SER A 467 -38.77 -7.11 7.47
C SER A 467 -39.95 -6.24 7.04
N ARG A 468 -41.09 -6.44 7.67
CA ARG A 468 -42.34 -5.84 7.24
C ARG A 468 -42.46 -4.32 7.35
N PRO A 469 -42.01 -3.62 8.41
CA PRO A 469 -42.35 -2.21 8.54
C PRO A 469 -41.42 -1.22 7.84
N LEU A 470 -40.50 -1.66 6.97
CA LEU A 470 -39.44 -0.81 6.38
C LEU A 470 -39.19 -1.08 4.88
N PRO A 471 -40.22 -1.12 4.01
CA PRO A 471 -40.04 -1.58 2.64
C PRO A 471 -39.06 -0.71 1.83
N ALA A 472 -39.15 0.61 1.87
CA ALA A 472 -38.29 1.51 1.13
C ALA A 472 -36.83 1.46 1.65
N SER A 473 -36.65 1.56 2.98
CA SER A 473 -35.32 1.49 3.59
C SER A 473 -34.64 0.14 3.34
N ALA A 474 -35.34 -0.98 3.52
CA ALA A 474 -34.81 -2.32 3.29
C ALA A 474 -34.41 -2.54 1.81
N THR A 475 -35.15 -1.96 0.87
CA THR A 475 -34.81 -2.01 -0.56
C THR A 475 -33.50 -1.29 -0.85
N GLY A 476 -33.30 -0.06 -0.34
CA GLY A 476 -32.05 0.70 -0.48
C GLY A 476 -30.86 -0.03 0.12
N GLU A 477 -31.02 -0.60 1.32
CA GLU A 477 -29.96 -1.35 2.00
C GLU A 477 -29.60 -2.67 1.30
N ALA A 478 -30.57 -3.39 0.72
CA ALA A 478 -30.32 -4.59 -0.07
C ALA A 478 -29.55 -4.26 -1.35
N ALA A 479 -29.87 -3.13 -2.00
CA ALA A 479 -29.11 -2.62 -3.13
C ALA A 479 -27.67 -2.25 -2.73
N ALA A 480 -27.48 -1.56 -1.59
CA ALA A 480 -26.17 -1.18 -1.07
C ALA A 480 -25.31 -2.41 -0.68
N LEU A 481 -25.93 -3.48 -0.17
CA LEU A 481 -25.24 -4.74 0.09
C LEU A 481 -24.72 -5.38 -1.19
N MET A 482 -25.56 -5.47 -2.23
CA MET A 482 -25.15 -6.01 -3.53
C MET A 482 -24.06 -5.15 -4.17
N LEU A 483 -24.17 -3.82 -4.10
CA LEU A 483 -23.14 -2.89 -4.55
C LEU A 483 -21.81 -3.16 -3.83
N SER A 484 -21.84 -3.35 -2.51
CA SER A 484 -20.63 -3.63 -1.73
C SER A 484 -19.89 -4.89 -2.20
N GLU A 485 -20.63 -5.97 -2.47
CA GLU A 485 -20.07 -7.23 -2.98
C GLU A 485 -19.48 -7.05 -4.40
N ARG A 486 -20.10 -6.25 -5.27
CA ARG A 486 -19.60 -5.95 -6.62
C ARG A 486 -18.36 -5.07 -6.60
N LEU A 487 -18.38 -3.98 -5.86
CA LEU A 487 -17.24 -3.08 -5.72
C LEU A 487 -16.02 -3.78 -5.11
N ARG A 488 -16.22 -4.72 -4.18
CA ARG A 488 -15.14 -5.53 -3.62
C ARG A 488 -14.39 -6.32 -4.68
N ALA A 489 -15.10 -6.90 -5.66
CA ALA A 489 -14.47 -7.65 -6.75
C ALA A 489 -13.76 -6.70 -7.73
N GLU A 490 -14.41 -5.61 -8.11
CA GLU A 490 -13.90 -4.65 -9.11
C GLU A 490 -12.67 -3.89 -8.61
N LEU A 491 -12.70 -3.40 -7.36
CA LEU A 491 -11.64 -2.54 -6.81
C LEU A 491 -10.46 -3.31 -6.21
N LYS A 492 -10.54 -4.64 -6.15
CA LYS A 492 -9.47 -5.49 -5.61
C LYS A 492 -8.12 -5.24 -6.25
N GLY A 493 -8.08 -5.10 -7.57
CA GLY A 493 -6.85 -4.85 -8.34
C GLY A 493 -6.20 -3.49 -8.01
N LYS A 494 -6.97 -2.54 -7.48
CA LYS A 494 -6.50 -1.23 -7.02
C LYS A 494 -6.12 -1.22 -5.52
N GLY A 495 -6.15 -2.37 -4.85
CA GLY A 495 -5.88 -2.49 -3.41
C GLY A 495 -6.96 -1.92 -2.50
N ILE A 496 -8.14 -1.57 -3.05
CA ILE A 496 -9.25 -1.02 -2.29
C ILE A 496 -10.15 -2.17 -1.85
N ARG A 497 -10.40 -2.25 -0.56
CA ARG A 497 -11.25 -3.26 0.07
C ARG A 497 -12.62 -2.67 0.32
N VAL A 498 -13.65 -3.43 0.01
CA VAL A 498 -15.04 -3.01 0.29
C VAL A 498 -15.72 -4.06 1.15
N GLY A 499 -16.41 -3.64 2.19
CA GLY A 499 -17.16 -4.51 3.07
C GLY A 499 -18.49 -3.92 3.50
N ALA A 500 -19.39 -4.77 3.97
CA ALA A 500 -20.65 -4.38 4.58
C ALA A 500 -20.75 -4.93 6.01
N VAL A 501 -21.24 -4.11 6.94
CA VAL A 501 -21.54 -4.52 8.32
C VAL A 501 -23.05 -4.36 8.52
N CYS A 502 -23.73 -5.47 8.75
CA CYS A 502 -25.19 -5.51 8.82
C CYS A 502 -25.64 -5.67 10.28
N ALA A 503 -26.11 -4.57 10.88
CA ALA A 503 -26.64 -4.54 12.23
C ALA A 503 -28.15 -4.84 12.24
N PRO A 504 -28.73 -5.37 13.33
CA PRO A 504 -30.19 -5.47 13.45
C PRO A 504 -30.84 -4.08 13.40
N GLY A 505 -31.91 -3.94 12.64
CA GLY A 505 -32.79 -2.77 12.71
C GLY A 505 -33.65 -2.81 13.98
N GLY A 506 -34.05 -1.65 14.52
CA GLY A 506 -35.06 -1.59 15.59
C GLY A 506 -34.58 -1.02 16.95
N GLY A 507 -33.41 -0.40 17.01
CA GLY A 507 -32.91 0.32 18.20
C GLY A 507 -32.42 -0.58 19.34
N PRO A 508 -31.96 0.01 20.48
CA PRO A 508 -31.22 -0.69 21.53
C PRO A 508 -32.04 -1.68 22.35
N ARG A 509 -33.37 -1.67 22.24
CA ARG A 509 -34.23 -2.62 22.99
C ARG A 509 -34.22 -4.05 22.43
N HIS A 510 -33.76 -4.24 21.17
CA HIS A 510 -33.88 -5.53 20.47
C HIS A 510 -32.57 -5.98 19.77
N GLY A 511 -31.44 -5.32 20.01
CA GLY A 511 -30.18 -5.64 19.38
C GLY A 511 -28.95 -5.06 20.09
N PRO A 512 -27.73 -5.30 19.53
CA PRO A 512 -26.50 -4.73 20.07
C PRO A 512 -26.54 -3.21 19.97
N GLY A 513 -26.07 -2.55 21.02
CA GLY A 513 -25.96 -1.10 21.06
C GLY A 513 -24.95 -0.55 20.06
N PRO A 514 -24.94 0.79 19.84
CA PRO A 514 -24.04 1.45 18.90
C PRO A 514 -22.55 1.08 19.05
N ASP A 515 -22.08 0.94 20.30
CA ASP A 515 -20.69 0.60 20.59
C ASP A 515 -20.29 -0.80 20.12
N GLU A 516 -21.19 -1.78 20.24
CA GLU A 516 -20.91 -3.14 19.77
C GLU A 516 -20.89 -3.19 18.23
N VAL A 517 -21.78 -2.44 17.57
CA VAL A 517 -21.76 -2.30 16.11
C VAL A 517 -20.46 -1.63 15.66
N ALA A 518 -20.06 -0.55 16.32
CA ALA A 518 -18.79 0.15 16.06
C ALA A 518 -17.57 -0.78 16.19
N LYS A 519 -17.51 -1.60 17.26
CA LYS A 519 -16.46 -2.63 17.42
C LYS A 519 -16.44 -3.62 16.26
N ARG A 520 -17.61 -4.01 15.72
CA ARG A 520 -17.70 -4.91 14.57
C ARG A 520 -17.24 -4.24 13.28
N ILE A 521 -17.55 -2.95 13.07
CA ILE A 521 -17.04 -2.16 11.95
C ILE A 521 -15.51 -2.11 11.98
N VAL A 522 -14.93 -1.73 13.11
CA VAL A 522 -13.47 -1.70 13.30
C VAL A 522 -12.83 -3.08 13.06
N ALA A 523 -13.44 -4.14 13.59
CA ALA A 523 -12.95 -5.50 13.40
C ALA A 523 -13.06 -5.96 11.94
N ALA A 524 -14.11 -5.56 11.22
CA ALA A 524 -14.31 -5.85 9.79
C ALA A 524 -13.20 -5.22 8.95
N VAL A 525 -12.86 -3.95 9.21
CA VAL A 525 -11.75 -3.25 8.54
C VAL A 525 -10.42 -3.97 8.80
N ARG A 526 -10.11 -4.30 10.06
CA ARG A 526 -8.84 -4.97 10.42
C ARG A 526 -8.68 -6.35 9.80
N ALA A 527 -9.78 -7.10 9.72
CA ALA A 527 -9.78 -8.48 9.23
C ALA A 527 -10.14 -8.61 7.73
N ASP A 528 -10.34 -7.49 7.04
CA ASP A 528 -10.77 -7.45 5.63
C ASP A 528 -11.99 -8.33 5.34
N ARG A 529 -13.04 -8.19 6.12
CA ARG A 529 -14.24 -9.03 5.96
C ARG A 529 -15.23 -8.41 4.96
N ALA A 530 -15.69 -9.23 4.02
CA ALA A 530 -16.60 -8.78 2.97
C ALA A 530 -18.00 -8.41 3.50
N VAL A 531 -18.59 -9.28 4.30
CA VAL A 531 -19.92 -9.03 4.92
C VAL A 531 -19.92 -9.57 6.34
N VAL A 532 -20.30 -8.72 7.28
CA VAL A 532 -20.31 -9.01 8.72
C VAL A 532 -21.71 -8.80 9.29
N PRO A 533 -22.52 -9.85 9.41
CA PRO A 533 -23.73 -9.80 10.21
C PRO A 533 -23.35 -9.67 11.70
N VAL A 534 -23.89 -8.66 12.39
CA VAL A 534 -23.45 -8.32 13.75
C VAL A 534 -23.91 -9.35 14.78
N THR A 535 -25.13 -9.90 14.65
CA THR A 535 -25.69 -10.88 15.59
C THR A 535 -25.64 -12.33 15.08
N ALA A 536 -25.79 -13.28 16.01
CA ALA A 536 -25.93 -14.70 15.65
C ALA A 536 -27.17 -14.96 14.78
N GLY A 537 -28.31 -14.32 15.11
CA GLY A 537 -29.54 -14.41 14.32
C GLY A 537 -29.36 -13.89 12.89
N ALA A 538 -28.70 -12.75 12.72
CA ALA A 538 -28.38 -12.20 11.40
C ALA A 538 -27.41 -13.12 10.61
N ARG A 539 -26.47 -13.80 11.28
CA ARG A 539 -25.57 -14.81 10.66
C ARG A 539 -26.34 -16.02 10.16
N LEU A 540 -27.22 -16.56 11.00
CA LEU A 540 -28.08 -17.70 10.65
C LEU A 540 -29.06 -17.33 9.54
N GLY A 541 -29.71 -16.16 9.62
CA GLY A 541 -30.64 -15.65 8.60
C GLY A 541 -29.96 -15.52 7.24
N ARG A 542 -28.75 -14.94 7.19
CA ARG A 542 -27.97 -14.83 5.95
C ARG A 542 -27.57 -16.21 5.40
N ALA A 543 -27.10 -17.12 6.26
CA ALA A 543 -26.74 -18.47 5.85
C ALA A 543 -27.97 -19.23 5.32
N ALA A 544 -29.10 -19.17 6.04
CA ALA A 544 -30.33 -19.78 5.64
C ALA A 544 -30.87 -19.20 4.32
N TYR A 545 -30.81 -17.89 4.12
CA TYR A 545 -31.22 -17.24 2.87
C TYR A 545 -30.36 -17.68 1.67
N ARG A 546 -29.05 -17.92 1.87
CA ARG A 546 -28.16 -18.42 0.81
C ARG A 546 -28.39 -19.90 0.47
N VAL A 547 -28.70 -20.73 1.47
CA VAL A 547 -28.82 -22.18 1.30
C VAL A 547 -30.25 -22.60 0.96
N CYS A 548 -31.25 -21.98 1.59
CA CYS A 548 -32.65 -22.34 1.43
C CYS A 548 -33.57 -21.10 1.44
N PRO A 549 -33.52 -20.26 0.39
CA PRO A 549 -34.29 -19.00 0.33
C PRO A 549 -35.82 -19.21 0.45
N ARG A 550 -36.32 -20.37 0.00
CA ARG A 550 -37.75 -20.71 0.11
C ARG A 550 -38.20 -20.86 1.58
N LEU A 551 -37.38 -21.44 2.44
CA LEU A 551 -37.66 -21.63 3.86
C LEU A 551 -37.70 -20.29 4.59
N VAL A 552 -36.70 -19.43 4.34
CA VAL A 552 -36.62 -18.10 4.98
C VAL A 552 -37.79 -17.23 4.58
N ARG A 553 -38.20 -17.25 3.30
CA ARG A 553 -39.41 -16.53 2.82
C ARG A 553 -40.69 -17.02 3.50
N ARG A 554 -40.85 -18.34 3.68
CA ARG A 554 -42.02 -18.92 4.38
C ARG A 554 -42.04 -18.51 5.86
N LEU A 555 -40.92 -18.48 6.55
CA LEU A 555 -40.84 -18.07 7.95
C LEU A 555 -41.08 -16.56 8.11
N ALA A 556 -40.54 -15.73 7.23
CA ALA A 556 -40.78 -14.28 7.22
C ALA A 556 -42.23 -13.87 6.93
N LEU A 557 -43.03 -14.73 6.27
CA LEU A 557 -44.44 -14.49 5.98
C LEU A 557 -45.38 -14.90 7.15
N ARG A 558 -44.86 -15.63 8.15
CA ARG A 558 -45.61 -16.12 9.30
C ARG A 558 -45.48 -15.25 10.56
N GLY A 559 -44.59 -14.31 10.60
CA GLY A 559 -44.34 -13.29 11.64
C GLY A 559 -44.72 -11.89 11.12
#